data_270393434df2d1e0da1ac5925a787d2a
#
_entry.id   270393434df2d1e0da1ac5925a787d2a
#
_cell.length_a   1.000
_cell.length_b   1.000
_cell.length_c   1.000
_cell.angle_alpha   90.00
_cell.angle_beta   90.00
_cell.angle_gamma   90.00
#
_symmetry.space_group_name_H-M   'P 1'
#
loop_
_entity.id
_entity.type
_entity.pdbx_description
1 polymer ?
#
loop_
_entity_poly.entity_id
_entity_poly.type
_entity_poly.pdbx_seq_one_letter_code
_entity_poly.pdbx_strand_id
1 'polypeptide(L)'
;MTGRMLEVVEAGVVPYAEALEWQRALAQARIEGRLANDVLLLLEHPAVVTLGRNSDAGHLLSREGIEVFEIERGGDVTFHGPGQLVGYPIIDLTGHKRDLHWYLRTLEQALIDALAGLGISATRNPGYTGVWTGNRKIASIGIHVKQWVTWHGFALNVTTDLSQFQRIVPCGITGVEMTSVERELGAGSREQSLWTQSVRAVIHGFERAFRVSAQAGSPHADTLAP
;
A
#
# COMPACT_ATOMS: atom_id res chain seq x y z
N MET A 1 -23.41 -6.08 17.54
CA MET A 1 -21.95 -6.30 17.58
C MET A 1 -21.32 -5.03 17.04
N THR A 2 -20.69 -4.21 17.89
CA THR A 2 -19.96 -3.03 17.46
C THR A 2 -18.80 -3.51 16.59
N GLY A 3 -18.87 -3.24 15.30
CA GLY A 3 -17.81 -3.55 14.34
C GLY A 3 -16.53 -2.85 14.78
N ARG A 4 -15.35 -3.45 14.48
CA ARG A 4 -14.07 -2.78 14.70
C ARG A 4 -13.99 -1.53 13.86
N MET A 5 -13.37 -0.52 14.43
CA MET A 5 -13.16 0.76 13.75
C MET A 5 -11.80 0.75 13.05
N LEU A 6 -11.77 1.29 11.83
CA LEU A 6 -10.57 1.60 11.07
C LEU A 6 -10.51 3.11 10.86
N GLU A 7 -9.54 3.75 11.47
CA GLU A 7 -9.30 5.18 11.25
C GLU A 7 -8.55 5.38 9.94
N VAL A 8 -9.12 6.16 9.04
CA VAL A 8 -8.54 6.46 7.73
C VAL A 8 -7.97 7.87 7.72
N VAL A 9 -6.69 7.98 7.47
CA VAL A 9 -5.97 9.26 7.39
C VAL A 9 -5.49 9.46 5.96
N GLU A 10 -6.06 10.46 5.28
CA GLU A 10 -5.60 10.90 3.96
C GLU A 10 -4.57 12.02 4.14
N ALA A 11 -3.29 11.73 3.87
CA ALA A 11 -2.18 12.62 4.21
C ALA A 11 -1.62 13.42 3.01
N GLY A 12 -2.18 13.24 1.80
CA GLY A 12 -1.67 13.90 0.61
C GLY A 12 -0.27 13.42 0.21
N VAL A 13 0.59 14.33 -0.25
CA VAL A 13 1.95 14.02 -0.66
C VAL A 13 2.88 14.13 0.54
N VAL A 14 3.55 13.02 0.91
CA VAL A 14 4.43 12.93 2.08
C VAL A 14 5.78 12.35 1.67
N PRO A 15 6.93 12.96 2.05
CA PRO A 15 8.24 12.37 1.87
C PRO A 15 8.34 10.97 2.50
N TYR A 16 9.07 10.05 1.85
CA TYR A 16 9.11 8.65 2.30
C TYR A 16 9.66 8.49 3.72
N ALA A 17 10.73 9.21 4.06
CA ALA A 17 11.33 9.16 5.39
C ALA A 17 10.33 9.55 6.49
N GLU A 18 9.60 10.65 6.28
CA GLU A 18 8.59 11.13 7.20
C GLU A 18 7.44 10.13 7.39
N ALA A 19 6.91 9.60 6.29
CA ALA A 19 5.87 8.58 6.35
C ALA A 19 6.34 7.29 7.04
N LEU A 20 7.61 6.91 6.91
CA LEU A 20 8.18 5.76 7.60
C LEU A 20 8.27 5.99 9.13
N GLU A 21 8.63 7.20 9.54
CA GLU A 21 8.60 7.58 10.96
C GLU A 21 7.17 7.51 11.52
N TRP A 22 6.19 8.04 10.82
CA TRP A 22 4.77 7.94 11.19
C TRP A 22 4.33 6.49 11.36
N GLN A 23 4.63 5.64 10.40
CA GLN A 23 4.26 4.23 10.45
C GLN A 23 4.84 3.54 11.69
N ARG A 24 6.12 3.78 12.00
CA ARG A 24 6.80 3.18 13.15
C ARG A 24 6.23 3.70 14.46
N ALA A 25 5.95 5.01 14.56
CA ALA A 25 5.36 5.63 15.73
C ALA A 25 3.94 5.08 16.00
N LEU A 26 3.09 5.01 14.96
CA LEU A 26 1.74 4.45 15.07
C LEU A 26 1.77 2.96 15.43
N ALA A 27 2.65 2.19 14.81
CA ALA A 27 2.80 0.77 15.13
C ALA A 27 3.25 0.57 16.58
N GLN A 28 4.20 1.38 17.06
CA GLN A 28 4.65 1.32 18.45
C GLN A 28 3.53 1.72 19.42
N ALA A 29 2.79 2.78 19.12
CA ALA A 29 1.65 3.21 19.93
C ALA A 29 0.55 2.13 19.99
N ARG A 30 0.33 1.43 18.87
CA ARG A 30 -0.64 0.32 18.79
C ARG A 30 -0.18 -0.88 19.63
N ILE A 31 1.11 -1.21 19.58
CA ILE A 31 1.73 -2.28 20.40
C ILE A 31 1.59 -1.98 21.89
N GLU A 32 1.77 -0.72 22.29
CA GLU A 32 1.70 -0.26 23.69
C GLU A 32 0.26 -0.03 24.18
N GLY A 33 -0.74 -0.18 23.33
CA GLY A 33 -2.15 0.04 23.66
C GLY A 33 -2.55 1.51 23.81
N ARG A 34 -1.66 2.45 23.43
CA ARG A 34 -1.98 3.90 23.40
C ARG A 34 -2.90 4.28 22.24
N LEU A 35 -2.92 3.50 21.19
CA LEU A 35 -3.80 3.65 20.04
C LEU A 35 -4.88 2.56 20.10
N ALA A 36 -6.14 2.97 20.23
CA ALA A 36 -7.26 2.04 20.45
C ALA A 36 -7.72 1.34 19.16
N ASN A 37 -7.70 2.05 18.03
CA ASN A 37 -8.19 1.58 16.75
C ASN A 37 -7.05 1.22 15.80
N ASP A 38 -7.36 0.44 14.79
CA ASP A 38 -6.47 0.23 13.65
C ASP A 38 -6.49 1.48 12.76
N VAL A 39 -5.37 1.76 12.07
CA VAL A 39 -5.21 2.95 11.23
C VAL A 39 -4.86 2.55 9.81
N LEU A 40 -5.44 3.20 8.82
CA LEU A 40 -5.04 3.14 7.42
C LEU A 40 -4.56 4.52 6.99
N LEU A 41 -3.25 4.66 6.80
CA LEU A 41 -2.68 5.85 6.16
C LEU A 41 -2.80 5.69 4.65
N LEU A 42 -3.41 6.67 3.97
CA LEU A 42 -3.47 6.77 2.52
C LEU A 42 -2.74 8.04 2.09
N LEU A 43 -1.79 7.90 1.20
CA LEU A 43 -0.92 9.00 0.81
C LEU A 43 -0.27 8.75 -0.57
N GLU A 44 0.51 9.71 -1.00
CA GLU A 44 1.35 9.68 -2.19
C GLU A 44 2.78 10.06 -1.80
N HIS A 45 3.77 9.52 -2.48
CA HIS A 45 5.17 9.90 -2.28
C HIS A 45 5.73 10.69 -3.47
N PRO A 46 6.69 11.61 -3.25
CA PRO A 46 7.66 11.96 -4.29
C PRO A 46 8.37 10.70 -4.81
N ALA A 47 8.94 10.79 -6.00
CA ALA A 47 9.64 9.66 -6.61
C ALA A 47 10.72 9.08 -5.68
N VAL A 48 10.62 7.80 -5.35
CA VAL A 48 11.51 7.08 -4.43
C VAL A 48 11.55 5.59 -4.76
N VAL A 49 12.69 4.96 -4.54
CA VAL A 49 12.85 3.50 -4.60
C VAL A 49 13.05 2.95 -3.21
N THR A 50 12.40 1.84 -2.89
CA THR A 50 12.59 1.13 -1.62
C THR A 50 13.08 -0.29 -1.85
N LEU A 51 14.10 -0.68 -1.09
CA LEU A 51 14.68 -2.02 -1.07
C LEU A 51 14.18 -2.75 0.17
N GLY A 52 13.43 -3.85 -0.03
CA GLY A 52 12.96 -4.70 1.05
C GLY A 52 14.05 -5.70 1.49
N ARG A 53 13.71 -6.54 2.47
CA ARG A 53 14.66 -7.52 3.05
C ARG A 53 15.21 -8.56 2.08
N ASN A 54 14.50 -8.84 1.01
CA ASN A 54 14.89 -9.84 0.01
C ASN A 54 15.43 -9.18 -1.27
N SER A 55 15.80 -7.90 -1.19
CA SER A 55 16.29 -7.17 -2.37
C SER A 55 17.65 -7.70 -2.83
N ASP A 56 17.73 -7.99 -4.13
CA ASP A 56 18.99 -8.20 -4.82
C ASP A 56 19.50 -6.86 -5.35
N ALA A 57 20.78 -6.59 -5.15
CA ALA A 57 21.43 -5.35 -5.64
C ALA A 57 21.34 -5.20 -7.17
N GLY A 58 21.29 -6.31 -7.90
CA GLY A 58 21.12 -6.34 -9.36
C GLY A 58 19.72 -5.95 -9.83
N HIS A 59 18.74 -5.91 -8.94
CA HIS A 59 17.37 -5.52 -9.29
C HIS A 59 17.15 -3.99 -9.28
N LEU A 60 18.11 -3.20 -8.81
CA LEU A 60 18.13 -1.75 -8.92
C LEU A 60 19.00 -1.34 -10.11
N LEU A 61 18.37 -1.09 -11.25
CA LEU A 61 19.06 -0.84 -12.54
C LEU A 61 19.58 0.60 -12.66
N SER A 62 18.92 1.59 -12.02
CA SER A 62 19.34 2.98 -12.04
C SER A 62 19.00 3.70 -10.74
N ARG A 63 19.99 4.40 -10.17
CA ARG A 63 19.85 5.28 -8.99
C ARG A 63 19.87 6.76 -9.36
N GLU A 64 19.96 7.09 -10.63
CA GLU A 64 20.15 8.47 -11.06
C GLU A 64 18.94 9.34 -10.73
N GLY A 65 19.16 10.41 -9.95
CA GLY A 65 18.15 11.40 -9.61
C GLY A 65 16.97 10.89 -8.76
N ILE A 66 17.14 9.76 -8.04
CA ILE A 66 16.09 9.20 -7.18
C ILE A 66 16.66 8.78 -5.83
N GLU A 67 15.91 9.07 -4.76
CA GLU A 67 16.26 8.58 -3.42
C GLU A 67 16.01 7.07 -3.31
N VAL A 68 16.87 6.40 -2.54
CA VAL A 68 16.77 4.95 -2.31
C VAL A 68 16.85 4.66 -0.82
N PHE A 69 15.84 3.96 -0.29
CA PHE A 69 15.77 3.54 1.11
C PHE A 69 15.85 2.02 1.25
N GLU A 70 16.73 1.55 2.12
CA GLU A 70 16.74 0.16 2.59
C GLU A 70 15.84 0.04 3.82
N ILE A 71 14.87 -0.85 3.76
CA ILE A 71 13.79 -0.92 4.76
C ILE A 71 13.41 -2.35 5.13
N GLU A 72 12.71 -2.48 6.25
CA GLU A 72 12.39 -3.77 6.87
C GLU A 72 11.18 -4.51 6.25
N ARG A 73 10.46 -3.94 5.26
CA ARG A 73 9.35 -4.67 4.63
C ARG A 73 9.80 -5.96 3.94
N GLY A 74 8.89 -6.90 3.84
CA GLY A 74 9.07 -8.07 2.98
C GLY A 74 9.12 -7.69 1.49
N GLY A 75 9.57 -8.65 0.69
CA GLY A 75 9.70 -8.48 -0.76
C GLY A 75 11.02 -7.84 -1.17
N ASP A 76 11.13 -7.56 -2.47
CA ASP A 76 12.29 -7.03 -3.17
C ASP A 76 12.18 -5.50 -3.42
N VAL A 77 12.81 -4.99 -4.46
CA VAL A 77 12.77 -3.59 -4.87
C VAL A 77 11.40 -3.18 -5.37
N THR A 78 10.97 -1.97 -5.05
CA THR A 78 9.81 -1.31 -5.66
C THR A 78 10.04 0.18 -5.83
N PHE A 79 9.21 0.80 -6.67
CA PHE A 79 9.16 2.24 -6.93
C PHE A 79 7.87 2.81 -6.34
N HIS A 80 7.98 4.01 -5.77
CA HIS A 80 6.86 4.86 -5.41
C HIS A 80 7.02 6.22 -6.07
N GLY A 81 5.92 6.86 -6.44
CA GLY A 81 5.97 8.18 -7.05
C GLY A 81 4.58 8.77 -7.30
N PRO A 82 4.53 9.97 -7.90
CA PRO A 82 3.30 10.66 -8.20
C PRO A 82 2.28 9.81 -8.97
N GLY A 83 1.01 9.93 -8.60
CA GLY A 83 -0.08 9.14 -9.16
C GLY A 83 -0.20 7.73 -8.61
N GLN A 84 0.62 7.33 -7.62
CA GLN A 84 0.54 6.03 -6.96
C GLN A 84 -0.11 6.17 -5.59
N LEU A 85 -1.27 5.54 -5.38
CA LEU A 85 -1.93 5.49 -4.09
C LEU A 85 -1.23 4.47 -3.18
N VAL A 86 -0.53 4.98 -2.20
CA VAL A 86 0.16 4.17 -1.19
C VAL A 86 -0.70 4.07 0.06
N GLY A 87 -0.85 2.85 0.56
CA GLY A 87 -1.59 2.58 1.78
C GLY A 87 -0.74 1.83 2.81
N TYR A 88 -0.71 2.37 4.02
CA TYR A 88 -0.02 1.78 5.17
C TYR A 88 -1.02 1.41 6.25
N PRO A 89 -1.52 0.16 6.26
CA PRO A 89 -2.40 -0.32 7.32
C PRO A 89 -1.61 -0.71 8.56
N ILE A 90 -1.88 -0.02 9.66
CA ILE A 90 -1.37 -0.28 11.00
C ILE A 90 -2.45 -1.05 11.73
N ILE A 91 -2.37 -2.37 11.69
CA ILE A 91 -3.42 -3.28 12.17
C ILE A 91 -2.87 -4.19 13.26
N ASP A 92 -3.60 -4.28 14.36
CA ASP A 92 -3.36 -5.29 15.38
C ASP A 92 -4.04 -6.61 15.01
N LEU A 93 -3.26 -7.53 14.49
CA LEU A 93 -3.73 -8.85 14.05
C LEU A 93 -4.24 -9.72 15.21
N THR A 94 -3.94 -9.39 16.47
CA THR A 94 -4.49 -10.12 17.61
C THR A 94 -6.00 -9.96 17.68
N GLY A 95 -6.45 -8.83 17.22
CA GLY A 95 -7.85 -8.50 17.09
C GLY A 95 -8.55 -9.14 15.88
N HIS A 96 -7.81 -9.66 14.90
CA HIS A 96 -8.31 -10.32 13.69
C HIS A 96 -7.89 -11.79 13.66
N LYS A 97 -6.75 -12.08 13.05
CA LYS A 97 -6.16 -13.40 12.99
C LYS A 97 -4.63 -13.29 13.03
N ARG A 98 -3.98 -13.98 13.97
CA ARG A 98 -2.51 -14.08 14.06
C ARG A 98 -1.94 -14.99 12.98
N ASP A 99 -2.06 -14.56 11.72
CA ASP A 99 -1.68 -15.32 10.55
C ASP A 99 -1.29 -14.35 9.43
N LEU A 100 0.02 -14.30 9.09
CA LEU A 100 0.55 -13.38 8.09
C LEU A 100 0.08 -13.72 6.67
N HIS A 101 -0.11 -15.00 6.39
CA HIS A 101 -0.62 -15.43 5.10
C HIS A 101 -2.06 -14.97 4.90
N TRP A 102 -2.90 -15.15 5.93
CA TRP A 102 -4.25 -14.60 5.95
C TRP A 102 -4.26 -13.09 5.76
N TYR A 103 -3.36 -12.37 6.44
CA TYR A 103 -3.27 -10.92 6.33
C TYR A 103 -2.93 -10.47 4.91
N LEU A 104 -1.89 -11.07 4.29
CA LEU A 104 -1.53 -10.78 2.90
C LEU A 104 -2.70 -11.06 1.94
N ARG A 105 -3.39 -12.20 2.10
CA ARG A 105 -4.56 -12.54 1.27
C ARG A 105 -5.74 -11.60 1.50
N THR A 106 -5.88 -11.06 2.71
CA THR A 106 -6.91 -10.08 3.03
C THR A 106 -6.59 -8.72 2.40
N LEU A 107 -5.33 -8.28 2.40
CA LEU A 107 -4.89 -7.07 1.69
C LEU A 107 -5.13 -7.20 0.17
N GLU A 108 -4.75 -8.32 -0.41
CA GLU A 108 -5.04 -8.57 -1.84
C GLU A 108 -6.55 -8.52 -2.11
N GLN A 109 -7.37 -9.12 -1.24
CA GLN A 109 -8.82 -9.10 -1.41
C GLN A 109 -9.38 -7.67 -1.32
N ALA A 110 -8.90 -6.86 -0.37
CA ALA A 110 -9.32 -5.46 -0.25
C ALA A 110 -9.05 -4.68 -1.55
N LEU A 111 -7.88 -4.87 -2.15
CA LEU A 111 -7.53 -4.22 -3.41
C LEU A 111 -8.29 -4.78 -4.61
N ILE A 112 -8.56 -6.08 -4.64
CA ILE A 112 -9.41 -6.72 -5.68
C ILE A 112 -10.83 -6.17 -5.61
N ASP A 113 -11.40 -6.07 -4.41
CA ASP A 113 -12.74 -5.52 -4.20
C ASP A 113 -12.80 -4.03 -4.58
N ALA A 114 -11.75 -3.26 -4.27
CA ALA A 114 -11.62 -1.87 -4.68
C ALA A 114 -11.62 -1.72 -6.20
N LEU A 115 -10.78 -2.50 -6.89
CA LEU A 115 -10.69 -2.50 -8.35
C LEU A 115 -11.98 -2.93 -9.02
N ALA A 116 -12.66 -3.93 -8.45
CA ALA A 116 -14.00 -4.33 -8.93
C ALA A 116 -15.02 -3.18 -8.80
N GLY A 117 -14.95 -2.38 -7.72
CA GLY A 117 -15.76 -1.18 -7.55
C GLY A 117 -15.49 -0.08 -8.59
N LEU A 118 -14.30 -0.09 -9.20
CA LEU A 118 -13.92 0.79 -10.33
C LEU A 118 -14.21 0.17 -11.71
N GLY A 119 -14.77 -1.05 -11.76
CA GLY A 119 -15.04 -1.76 -13.01
C GLY A 119 -13.84 -2.52 -13.59
N ILE A 120 -12.76 -2.69 -12.81
CA ILE A 120 -11.56 -3.41 -13.23
C ILE A 120 -11.58 -4.83 -12.66
N SER A 121 -11.51 -5.84 -13.54
CA SER A 121 -11.37 -7.23 -13.12
C SER A 121 -9.92 -7.52 -12.71
N ALA A 122 -9.72 -7.83 -11.43
CA ALA A 122 -8.40 -8.08 -10.87
C ALA A 122 -8.35 -9.41 -10.11
N THR A 123 -7.17 -10.02 -10.06
CA THR A 123 -6.95 -11.33 -9.45
C THR A 123 -5.61 -11.40 -8.71
N ARG A 124 -5.43 -12.50 -7.99
CA ARG A 124 -4.12 -12.93 -7.49
C ARG A 124 -3.36 -13.67 -8.59
N ASN A 125 -2.04 -13.57 -8.56
CA ASN A 125 -1.19 -14.42 -9.39
C ASN A 125 -0.52 -15.48 -8.50
N PRO A 126 -0.72 -16.78 -8.76
CA PRO A 126 -0.09 -17.83 -7.95
C PRO A 126 1.43 -17.68 -7.89
N GLY A 127 1.99 -17.77 -6.67
CA GLY A 127 3.42 -17.62 -6.44
C GLY A 127 3.92 -16.19 -6.24
N TYR A 128 3.11 -15.17 -6.53
CA TYR A 128 3.49 -13.77 -6.39
C TYR A 128 2.53 -13.00 -5.50
N THR A 129 3.08 -12.16 -4.63
CA THR A 129 2.28 -11.24 -3.80
C THR A 129 1.94 -9.97 -4.59
N GLY A 130 0.68 -9.52 -4.48
CA GLY A 130 0.18 -8.33 -5.16
C GLY A 130 -1.13 -8.59 -5.90
N VAL A 131 -1.58 -7.60 -6.68
CA VAL A 131 -2.83 -7.67 -7.44
C VAL A 131 -2.56 -7.46 -8.92
N TRP A 132 -3.26 -8.22 -9.74
CA TRP A 132 -3.01 -8.32 -11.16
C TRP A 132 -4.31 -8.17 -11.96
N THR A 133 -4.21 -7.57 -13.14
CA THR A 133 -5.26 -7.59 -14.16
C THR A 133 -4.70 -8.26 -15.43
N GLY A 134 -5.28 -9.41 -15.80
CA GLY A 134 -4.62 -10.30 -16.75
C GLY A 134 -3.21 -10.67 -16.27
N ASN A 135 -2.21 -10.42 -17.13
CA ASN A 135 -0.80 -10.68 -16.83
C ASN A 135 -0.04 -9.43 -16.33
N ARG A 136 -0.72 -8.30 -16.10
CA ARG A 136 -0.12 -7.03 -15.69
C ARG A 136 -0.34 -6.79 -14.20
N LYS A 137 0.70 -6.34 -13.52
CA LYS A 137 0.65 -6.02 -12.09
C LYS A 137 0.14 -4.60 -11.88
N ILE A 138 -0.96 -4.44 -11.14
CA ILE A 138 -1.57 -3.14 -10.86
C ILE A 138 -1.25 -2.64 -9.45
N ALA A 139 -1.03 -3.56 -8.49
CA ALA A 139 -0.66 -3.20 -7.13
C ALA A 139 0.43 -4.11 -6.57
N SER A 140 1.39 -3.51 -5.89
CA SER A 140 2.45 -4.17 -5.13
C SER A 140 2.11 -4.20 -3.65
N ILE A 141 2.52 -5.27 -2.95
CA ILE A 141 2.30 -5.43 -1.51
C ILE A 141 3.60 -5.88 -0.87
N GLY A 142 4.01 -5.18 0.19
CA GLY A 142 5.13 -5.56 1.04
C GLY A 142 4.86 -5.09 2.47
N ILE A 143 4.93 -6.00 3.43
CA ILE A 143 4.54 -5.75 4.82
C ILE A 143 5.69 -6.01 5.79
N HIS A 144 5.57 -5.44 6.98
CA HIS A 144 6.33 -5.83 8.15
C HIS A 144 5.38 -6.05 9.34
N VAL A 145 5.78 -6.93 10.26
CA VAL A 145 4.99 -7.23 11.46
C VAL A 145 5.91 -7.38 12.67
N LYS A 146 5.55 -6.74 13.77
CA LYS A 146 6.18 -6.89 15.08
C LYS A 146 5.09 -7.01 16.15
N GLN A 147 5.19 -8.02 17.00
CA GLN A 147 4.19 -8.29 18.05
C GLN A 147 2.73 -8.31 17.52
N TRP A 148 2.54 -8.84 16.32
CA TRP A 148 1.26 -8.91 15.61
C TRP A 148 0.67 -7.56 15.16
N VAL A 149 1.41 -6.45 15.29
CA VAL A 149 1.04 -5.17 14.69
C VAL A 149 1.79 -4.99 13.37
N THR A 150 1.06 -4.55 12.35
CA THR A 150 1.55 -4.40 10.97
C THR A 150 1.98 -2.98 10.67
N TRP A 151 2.91 -2.80 9.71
CA TRP A 151 3.16 -1.56 8.98
C TRP A 151 3.76 -1.85 7.60
N HIS A 152 4.10 -0.83 6.83
CA HIS A 152 4.14 -0.90 5.38
C HIS A 152 2.77 -1.37 4.84
N GLY A 153 2.69 -1.83 3.60
CA GLY A 153 1.38 -2.22 3.07
C GLY A 153 1.39 -2.38 1.57
N PHE A 154 0.71 -1.49 0.85
CA PHE A 154 0.50 -1.63 -0.59
C PHE A 154 0.77 -0.33 -1.35
N ALA A 155 0.99 -0.47 -2.65
CA ALA A 155 1.07 0.61 -3.61
C ALA A 155 0.23 0.25 -4.83
N LEU A 156 -0.87 0.99 -5.05
CA LEU A 156 -1.78 0.87 -6.18
C LEU A 156 -1.44 1.93 -7.22
N ASN A 157 -1.09 1.52 -8.43
CA ASN A 157 -0.86 2.45 -9.53
C ASN A 157 -2.21 3.01 -10.00
N VAL A 158 -2.46 4.31 -9.78
CA VAL A 158 -3.68 5.00 -10.23
C VAL A 158 -3.43 5.71 -11.56
N THR A 159 -2.61 6.76 -11.56
CA THR A 159 -2.17 7.54 -12.73
C THR A 159 -0.64 7.57 -12.85
N THR A 160 0.01 6.62 -12.18
CA THR A 160 1.46 6.50 -12.05
C THR A 160 2.16 6.46 -13.41
N ASP A 161 3.24 7.24 -13.56
CA ASP A 161 4.16 7.07 -14.70
C ASP A 161 4.87 5.71 -14.63
N LEU A 162 4.34 4.76 -15.38
CA LEU A 162 4.82 3.37 -15.38
C LEU A 162 6.23 3.23 -15.99
N SER A 163 6.75 4.24 -16.70
CA SER A 163 8.11 4.22 -17.24
C SER A 163 9.17 4.18 -16.14
N GLN A 164 8.86 4.70 -14.96
CA GLN A 164 9.76 4.70 -13.80
C GLN A 164 10.09 3.28 -13.30
N PHE A 165 9.23 2.30 -13.56
CA PHE A 165 9.53 0.90 -13.24
C PHE A 165 10.65 0.30 -14.09
N GLN A 166 11.07 0.95 -15.18
CA GLN A 166 12.25 0.54 -15.95
C GLN A 166 13.57 0.73 -15.19
N ARG A 167 13.56 1.50 -14.08
CA ARG A 167 14.73 1.68 -13.19
C ARG A 167 15.01 0.48 -12.30
N ILE A 168 14.10 -0.46 -12.24
CA ILE A 168 14.15 -1.61 -11.34
C ILE A 168 13.70 -2.90 -12.06
N VAL A 169 14.00 -4.05 -11.47
CA VAL A 169 13.33 -5.32 -11.77
C VAL A 169 12.21 -5.48 -10.73
N PRO A 170 10.95 -5.11 -11.05
CA PRO A 170 9.90 -5.00 -10.03
C PRO A 170 9.68 -6.32 -9.30
N CYS A 171 9.84 -6.33 -7.98
CA CYS A 171 9.68 -7.51 -7.11
C CYS A 171 10.59 -8.70 -7.50
N GLY A 172 11.71 -8.46 -8.21
CA GLY A 172 12.57 -9.52 -8.73
C GLY A 172 11.95 -10.38 -9.84
N ILE A 173 10.83 -9.94 -10.42
CA ILE A 173 10.13 -10.69 -11.46
C ILE A 173 10.54 -10.16 -12.83
N THR A 174 11.37 -10.91 -13.52
CA THR A 174 11.80 -10.55 -14.88
C THR A 174 10.61 -10.59 -15.82
N GLY A 175 10.46 -9.53 -16.64
CA GLY A 175 9.41 -9.45 -17.66
C GLY A 175 8.01 -9.14 -17.12
N VAL A 176 7.86 -8.74 -15.84
CA VAL A 176 6.58 -8.28 -15.34
C VAL A 176 6.17 -6.98 -16.03
N GLU A 177 4.99 -6.93 -16.58
CA GLU A 177 4.37 -5.71 -17.07
C GLU A 177 3.59 -5.03 -15.95
N MET A 178 3.86 -3.74 -15.72
CA MET A 178 3.11 -2.91 -14.78
C MET A 178 1.94 -2.23 -15.52
N THR A 179 0.84 -2.04 -14.79
CA THR A 179 -0.32 -1.28 -15.28
C THR A 179 -0.85 -0.35 -14.22
N SER A 180 -1.84 0.48 -14.55
CA SER A 180 -2.49 1.44 -13.66
C SER A 180 -4.01 1.44 -13.85
N VAL A 181 -4.74 1.98 -12.88
CA VAL A 181 -6.20 2.16 -12.97
C VAL A 181 -6.57 2.96 -14.22
N GLU A 182 -5.86 4.07 -14.47
CA GLU A 182 -6.08 4.91 -15.66
C GLU A 182 -5.91 4.11 -16.95
N ARG A 183 -4.85 3.31 -17.06
CA ARG A 183 -4.57 2.50 -18.25
C ARG A 183 -5.64 1.43 -18.48
N GLU A 184 -6.15 0.81 -17.43
CA GLU A 184 -7.18 -0.24 -17.53
C GLU A 184 -8.57 0.32 -17.84
N LEU A 185 -8.90 1.55 -17.41
CA LEU A 185 -10.17 2.21 -17.73
C LEU A 185 -10.16 2.91 -19.10
N GLY A 186 -8.97 3.12 -19.70
CA GLY A 186 -8.80 3.84 -20.95
C GLY A 186 -8.73 5.38 -20.76
N ALA A 187 -8.09 6.05 -21.71
CA ALA A 187 -7.89 7.50 -21.66
C ALA A 187 -9.22 8.26 -21.71
N GLY A 188 -9.46 9.14 -20.75
CA GLY A 188 -10.65 10.01 -20.68
C GLY A 188 -11.14 10.33 -19.27
N SER A 189 -10.65 9.65 -18.26
CA SER A 189 -10.94 9.97 -16.85
C SER A 189 -10.11 11.20 -16.41
N ARG A 190 -10.75 12.17 -15.76
CA ARG A 190 -10.02 13.29 -15.16
C ARG A 190 -9.21 12.76 -13.99
N GLU A 191 -7.90 12.96 -13.98
CA GLU A 191 -6.94 12.46 -13.00
C GLU A 191 -7.40 12.64 -11.55
N GLN A 192 -7.84 13.85 -11.17
CA GLN A 192 -8.32 14.14 -9.82
C GLN A 192 -9.60 13.39 -9.43
N SER A 193 -10.51 13.14 -10.39
CA SER A 193 -11.70 12.33 -10.18
C SER A 193 -11.31 10.87 -9.95
N LEU A 194 -10.33 10.37 -10.71
CA LEU A 194 -9.87 8.99 -10.62
C LEU A 194 -9.15 8.70 -9.30
N TRP A 195 -8.32 9.64 -8.82
CA TRP A 195 -7.70 9.56 -7.50
C TRP A 195 -8.73 9.42 -6.39
N THR A 196 -9.68 10.36 -6.32
CA THR A 196 -10.74 10.34 -5.29
C THR A 196 -11.59 9.08 -5.35
N GLN A 197 -11.91 8.58 -6.55
CA GLN A 197 -12.64 7.33 -6.73
C GLN A 197 -11.80 6.14 -6.23
N SER A 198 -10.49 6.10 -6.52
CA SER A 198 -9.59 5.04 -6.09
C SER A 198 -9.44 5.00 -4.57
N VAL A 199 -9.28 6.17 -3.92
CA VAL A 199 -9.25 6.28 -2.45
C VAL A 199 -10.53 5.70 -1.84
N ARG A 200 -11.71 6.14 -2.28
CA ARG A 200 -13.00 5.63 -1.79
C ARG A 200 -13.15 4.13 -2.02
N ALA A 201 -12.77 3.65 -3.20
CA ALA A 201 -12.84 2.23 -3.53
C ALA A 201 -11.93 1.39 -2.61
N VAL A 202 -10.72 1.86 -2.31
CA VAL A 202 -9.80 1.22 -1.38
C VAL A 202 -10.39 1.17 0.03
N ILE A 203 -10.95 2.27 0.54
CA ILE A 203 -11.61 2.30 1.86
C ILE A 203 -12.71 1.25 1.92
N HIS A 204 -13.62 1.21 0.95
CA HIS A 204 -14.68 0.21 0.90
C HIS A 204 -14.16 -1.23 0.76
N GLY A 205 -13.08 -1.42 0.01
CA GLY A 205 -12.41 -2.71 -0.08
C GLY A 205 -11.88 -3.20 1.27
N PHE A 206 -11.30 -2.30 2.07
CA PHE A 206 -10.84 -2.59 3.42
C PHE A 206 -12.01 -2.92 4.37
N GLU A 207 -13.09 -2.13 4.35
CA GLU A 207 -14.29 -2.40 5.16
C GLU A 207 -14.82 -3.82 4.92
N ARG A 208 -14.91 -4.23 3.67
CA ARG A 208 -15.41 -5.55 3.28
C ARG A 208 -14.45 -6.67 3.67
N ALA A 209 -13.18 -6.55 3.30
CA ALA A 209 -12.20 -7.61 3.48
C ALA A 209 -11.85 -7.85 4.95
N PHE A 210 -11.68 -6.77 5.73
CA PHE A 210 -11.36 -6.84 7.15
C PHE A 210 -12.58 -6.88 8.07
N ARG A 211 -13.81 -6.63 7.55
CA ARG A 211 -15.07 -6.54 8.29
C ARG A 211 -15.02 -5.48 9.39
N VAL A 212 -14.57 -4.30 9.00
CA VAL A 212 -14.42 -3.11 9.84
C VAL A 212 -15.33 -2.00 9.36
N SER A 213 -15.54 -0.97 10.18
CA SER A 213 -16.20 0.28 9.76
C SER A 213 -15.14 1.37 9.67
N ALA A 214 -14.99 1.99 8.52
CA ALA A 214 -14.07 3.09 8.31
C ALA A 214 -14.64 4.40 8.84
N GLN A 215 -13.81 5.21 9.46
CA GLN A 215 -14.11 6.59 9.84
C GLN A 215 -12.93 7.49 9.50
N ALA A 216 -13.19 8.75 9.19
CA ALA A 216 -12.12 9.72 9.01
C ALA A 216 -11.33 9.87 10.31
N GLY A 217 -10.03 9.65 10.24
CA GLY A 217 -9.07 9.90 11.30
C GLY A 217 -8.42 11.28 11.10
N SER A 218 -7.91 11.85 12.17
CA SER A 218 -6.97 12.96 12.08
C SER A 218 -5.54 12.42 12.13
N PRO A 219 -4.56 13.13 11.56
CA PRO A 219 -3.17 12.83 11.86
C PRO A 219 -3.02 12.83 13.38
N HIS A 220 -2.56 11.72 13.95
CA HIS A 220 -2.38 11.56 15.39
C HIS A 220 -1.19 12.44 15.85
N ALA A 221 -1.40 13.77 15.88
CA ALA A 221 -0.35 14.75 16.17
C ALA A 221 0.42 14.42 17.45
N ASP A 222 -0.28 13.95 18.50
CA ASP A 222 0.36 13.54 19.77
C ASP A 222 1.15 12.22 19.66
N THR A 223 0.87 11.40 18.65
CA THR A 223 1.57 10.12 18.39
C THR A 223 2.69 10.31 17.38
N LEU A 224 2.59 11.33 16.54
CA LEU A 224 3.54 11.66 15.47
C LEU A 224 4.52 12.78 15.89
N ALA A 225 4.32 13.40 17.05
CA ALA A 225 5.30 14.32 17.63
C ALA A 225 6.55 13.54 18.07
N PRO A 226 7.76 14.06 17.76
CA PRO A 226 9.03 13.45 18.15
C PRO A 226 9.21 13.37 19.66
#